data_fb60e14f575289b3842797889771d5bf
#
_entry.id   fb60e14f575289b3842797889771d5bf
#
_cell.length_a   1.000
_cell.length_b   1.000
_cell.length_c   1.000
_cell.angle_alpha   90.00
_cell.angle_beta   90.00
_cell.angle_gamma   90.00
#
_symmetry.space_group_name_H-M   'P 1'
#
loop_
_entity.id
_entity.type
_entity.pdbx_description
1 polymer ?
#
loop_
_entity_poly.entity_id
_entity_poly.type
_entity_poly.pdbx_seq_one_letter_code
_entity_poly.pdbx_strand_id
1 'polypeptide(L)'
;MSSRGWYRNFGRYEGPANALDVINEDVPVTAEMYFDFTRHFRLWCDKLGLRHLELVFIQCRRGDDSAACVCWQVYGTAVLVQCAATIPKYIAEGGMEAMALHEVLHLLFMDMETLALGSRKGLSEDKLKELFDRQTHYVIQRLVGAML
;
A
#
# COMPACT_ATOMS: atom_id res chain seq x y z
N MET A 1 1.54 -14.36 2.90
CA MET A 1 1.47 -13.90 1.50
C MET A 1 2.73 -13.12 1.20
N SER A 2 3.48 -13.52 0.18
CA SER A 2 4.55 -12.64 -0.27
C SER A 2 3.92 -11.39 -0.88
N SER A 3 4.43 -10.23 -0.54
CA SER A 3 4.03 -8.94 -1.08
C SER A 3 4.10 -8.89 -2.62
N ARG A 4 4.93 -9.73 -3.25
CA ARG A 4 4.96 -9.91 -4.71
C ARG A 4 3.61 -10.40 -5.26
N GLY A 5 2.88 -11.23 -4.51
CA GLY A 5 1.53 -11.64 -4.89
C GLY A 5 0.53 -10.50 -4.85
N TRP A 6 0.75 -9.54 -3.97
CA TRP A 6 -0.08 -8.37 -3.79
C TRP A 6 0.08 -7.38 -4.95
N TYR A 7 1.31 -7.11 -5.36
CA TYR A 7 1.58 -6.24 -6.51
C TYR A 7 1.15 -6.84 -7.84
N ARG A 8 1.19 -8.16 -7.97
CA ARG A 8 0.64 -8.84 -9.16
C ARG A 8 -0.86 -8.60 -9.34
N ASN A 9 -1.58 -8.30 -8.26
CA ASN A 9 -3.00 -7.98 -8.34
C ASN A 9 -3.27 -6.50 -8.60
N PHE A 10 -2.27 -5.63 -8.47
CA PHE A 10 -2.42 -4.19 -8.69
C PHE A 10 -2.52 -3.79 -10.17
N GLY A 11 -2.24 -4.65 -11.03
CA GLY A 11 -2.50 -4.58 -12.47
C GLY A 11 -2.29 -6.00 -12.97
N ARG A 12 -3.35 -6.77 -13.06
CA ARG A 12 -3.25 -8.11 -13.60
C ARG A 12 -2.57 -8.02 -14.94
N TYR A 13 -1.30 -8.35 -14.96
CA TYR A 13 -0.59 -8.50 -16.20
C TYR A 13 -1.11 -9.76 -16.89
N GLU A 14 -1.85 -9.56 -17.96
CA GLU A 14 -2.39 -10.63 -18.83
C GLU A 14 -1.51 -10.86 -20.07
N GLY A 15 -0.26 -10.39 -20.02
CA GLY A 15 0.68 -10.54 -21.12
C GLY A 15 1.39 -11.90 -21.17
N PRO A 16 2.24 -12.12 -22.18
CA PRO A 16 2.95 -13.36 -22.36
C PRO A 16 3.94 -13.65 -21.22
N ALA A 17 4.16 -14.95 -20.90
CA ALA A 17 4.94 -15.41 -19.75
C ALA A 17 6.38 -14.85 -19.69
N ASN A 18 7.00 -14.56 -20.82
CA ASN A 18 8.32 -13.96 -20.92
C ASN A 18 8.40 -12.50 -20.46
N ALA A 19 7.27 -11.83 -20.36
CA ALA A 19 7.21 -10.47 -19.81
C ALA A 19 7.10 -10.45 -18.28
N LEU A 20 6.85 -11.59 -17.62
CA LEU A 20 6.89 -11.68 -16.16
C LEU A 20 8.29 -11.41 -15.59
N ASP A 21 9.34 -11.75 -16.32
CA ASP A 21 10.72 -11.47 -15.90
C ASP A 21 11.01 -9.96 -15.92
N VAL A 22 10.46 -9.26 -16.90
CA VAL A 22 10.57 -7.79 -17.01
C VAL A 22 9.74 -7.09 -15.92
N ILE A 23 8.60 -7.65 -15.55
CA ILE A 23 7.73 -7.10 -14.50
C ILE A 23 8.34 -7.27 -13.12
N ASN A 24 9.13 -8.32 -12.91
CA ASN A 24 9.79 -8.60 -11.63
C ASN A 24 11.12 -7.85 -11.47
N GLU A 25 11.54 -7.06 -12.46
CA GLU A 25 12.72 -6.21 -12.33
C GLU A 25 12.48 -5.14 -11.28
N ASP A 26 13.35 -5.10 -10.27
CA ASP A 26 13.33 -4.05 -9.25
C ASP A 26 14.17 -2.87 -9.71
N VAL A 27 13.68 -1.67 -9.46
CA VAL A 27 14.36 -0.42 -9.75
C VAL A 27 14.57 0.37 -8.45
N PRO A 28 15.68 1.11 -8.33
CA PRO A 28 15.91 1.96 -7.16
C PRO A 28 14.91 3.12 -7.13
N VAL A 29 14.43 3.43 -5.93
CA VAL A 29 13.63 4.63 -5.68
C VAL A 29 14.58 5.80 -5.59
N THR A 30 14.54 6.69 -6.57
CA THR A 30 15.33 7.92 -6.57
C THR A 30 14.83 8.91 -5.53
N ALA A 31 15.65 9.91 -5.19
CA ALA A 31 15.24 10.98 -4.28
C ALA A 31 14.01 11.73 -4.81
N GLU A 32 13.91 11.94 -6.12
CA GLU A 32 12.76 12.56 -6.78
C GLU A 32 11.49 11.70 -6.64
N MET A 33 11.59 10.40 -6.89
CA MET A 33 10.48 9.47 -6.70
C MET A 33 10.00 9.44 -5.25
N TYR A 34 10.93 9.41 -4.30
CA TYR A 34 10.60 9.44 -2.87
C TYR A 34 9.91 10.76 -2.47
N PHE A 35 10.40 11.88 -2.97
CA PHE A 35 9.77 13.18 -2.77
C PHE A 35 8.35 13.21 -3.34
N ASP A 36 8.14 12.72 -4.56
CA ASP A 36 6.83 12.61 -5.18
C ASP A 36 5.88 11.73 -4.37
N PHE A 37 6.36 10.59 -3.88
CA PHE A 37 5.59 9.71 -3.01
C PHE A 37 5.10 10.45 -1.75
N THR A 38 6.00 11.10 -1.01
CA THR A 38 5.66 11.80 0.23
C THR A 38 4.70 12.97 -0.02
N ARG A 39 4.92 13.70 -1.11
CA ARG A 39 4.07 14.82 -1.52
C ARG A 39 2.65 14.35 -1.85
N HIS A 40 2.50 13.34 -2.66
CA HIS A 40 1.19 12.78 -3.02
C HIS A 40 0.50 12.14 -1.82
N PHE A 41 1.25 11.48 -0.95
CA PHE A 41 0.70 10.92 0.28
C PHE A 41 0.04 12.00 1.14
N ARG A 42 0.72 13.12 1.38
CA ARG A 42 0.18 14.27 2.12
C ARG A 42 -1.06 14.87 1.45
N LEU A 43 -1.00 15.06 0.13
CA LEU A 43 -2.13 15.61 -0.63
C LEU A 43 -3.37 14.73 -0.55
N TRP A 44 -3.22 13.42 -0.65
CA TRP A 44 -4.34 12.49 -0.53
C TRP A 44 -4.87 12.40 0.89
N CYS A 45 -4.01 12.45 1.91
CA CYS A 45 -4.45 12.59 3.29
C CYS A 45 -5.32 13.84 3.48
N ASP A 46 -4.91 14.96 2.92
CA ASP A 46 -5.68 16.21 2.98
C ASP A 46 -7.04 16.08 2.30
N LYS A 47 -7.06 15.51 1.09
CA LYS A 47 -8.29 15.31 0.32
C LYS A 47 -9.28 14.36 0.99
N LEU A 48 -8.78 13.36 1.70
CA LEU A 48 -9.61 12.34 2.34
C LEU A 48 -9.92 12.62 3.83
N GLY A 49 -9.60 13.82 4.31
CA GLY A 49 -9.94 14.22 5.67
C GLY A 49 -9.03 13.65 6.76
N LEU A 50 -7.80 13.25 6.41
CA LEU A 50 -6.82 12.65 7.32
C LEU A 50 -5.75 13.65 7.79
N ARG A 51 -6.04 14.94 7.80
CA ARG A 51 -5.10 16.02 8.20
C ARG A 51 -4.64 15.94 9.66
N HIS A 52 -5.44 15.31 10.51
CA HIS A 52 -5.13 15.16 11.93
C HIS A 52 -4.00 14.15 12.20
N LEU A 53 -3.60 13.38 11.20
CA LEU A 53 -2.56 12.38 11.34
C LEU A 53 -1.17 13.02 11.26
N GLU A 54 -0.31 12.65 12.20
CA GLU A 54 1.11 12.96 12.16
C GLU A 54 1.81 11.91 11.30
N LEU A 55 2.38 12.33 10.18
CA LEU A 55 3.02 11.42 9.22
C LEU A 55 4.53 11.44 9.42
N VAL A 56 5.11 10.28 9.66
CA VAL A 56 6.55 10.08 9.73
C VAL A 56 6.97 9.21 8.56
N PHE A 57 7.72 9.79 7.63
CA PHE A 57 8.18 9.11 6.42
C PHE A 57 9.59 8.57 6.61
N ILE A 58 9.79 7.30 6.29
CA ILE A 58 11.11 6.70 6.22
C ILE A 58 11.28 5.90 4.92
N GLN A 59 12.50 5.88 4.42
CA GLN A 59 12.91 5.00 3.35
C GLN A 59 13.83 3.94 3.94
N CYS A 60 13.47 2.67 3.79
CA CYS A 60 14.26 1.58 4.35
C CYS A 60 14.25 0.36 3.45
N ARG A 61 15.28 -0.47 3.60
CA ARG A 61 15.22 -1.84 3.11
C ARG A 61 14.29 -2.62 4.02
N ARG A 62 13.23 -3.13 3.46
CA ARG A 62 12.31 -3.98 4.19
C ARG A 62 12.71 -5.44 4.03
N GLY A 63 12.49 -6.22 5.08
CA GLY A 63 12.69 -7.66 5.05
C GLY A 63 11.61 -8.40 4.27
N ASP A 64 10.52 -7.72 3.91
CA ASP A 64 9.48 -8.21 3.02
C ASP A 64 9.57 -7.51 1.65
N ASP A 65 8.88 -8.06 0.65
CA ASP A 65 8.90 -7.55 -0.72
C ASP A 65 7.91 -6.37 -0.95
N SER A 66 7.43 -5.70 0.10
CA SER A 66 6.51 -4.56 -0.03
C SER A 66 7.20 -3.33 -0.58
N ALA A 67 6.60 -2.63 -1.53
CA ALA A 67 7.09 -1.34 -2.02
C ALA A 67 6.88 -0.22 -1.01
N ALA A 68 5.77 -0.24 -0.31
CA ALA A 68 5.46 0.69 0.76
C ALA A 68 4.58 0.03 1.81
N CYS A 69 4.49 0.63 2.98
CA CYS A 69 3.48 0.28 3.98
C CYS A 69 3.22 1.42 4.95
N VAL A 70 2.11 1.32 5.63
CA VAL A 70 1.73 2.21 6.72
C VAL A 70 1.59 1.40 8.01
N CYS A 71 2.10 1.96 9.10
CA CYS A 71 1.98 1.37 10.43
C CYS A 71 1.49 2.42 11.41
N TRP A 72 0.40 2.13 12.11
CA TRP A 72 -0.05 2.93 13.23
C TRP A 72 0.87 2.71 14.44
N GLN A 73 1.20 3.78 15.13
CA GLN A 73 1.77 3.62 16.47
C GLN A 73 0.64 3.36 17.47
N VAL A 74 0.92 2.48 18.43
CA VAL A 74 -0.07 1.96 19.38
C VAL A 74 -0.69 3.07 20.27
N TYR A 75 -0.04 4.22 20.38
CA TYR A 75 -0.48 5.33 21.21
C TYR A 75 -0.40 6.64 20.44
N GLY A 76 -1.51 7.09 19.86
CA GLY A 76 -1.61 8.42 19.27
C GLY A 76 -2.05 8.45 17.81
N THR A 77 -1.88 9.62 17.19
CA THR A 77 -2.24 9.93 15.81
C THR A 77 -1.06 9.81 14.84
N ALA A 78 0.09 9.33 15.32
CA ALA A 78 1.28 9.17 14.49
C ALA A 78 1.20 7.93 13.63
N VAL A 79 1.53 8.08 12.36
CA VAL A 79 1.57 7.03 11.35
C VAL A 79 2.98 6.97 10.76
N LEU A 80 3.60 5.81 10.85
CA LEU A 80 4.85 5.53 10.18
C LEU A 80 4.57 5.11 8.73
N VAL A 81 5.05 5.88 7.78
CA VAL A 81 4.94 5.60 6.35
C VAL A 81 6.30 5.16 5.83
N GLN A 82 6.38 3.93 5.38
CA GLN A 82 7.61 3.34 4.87
C GLN A 82 7.54 3.19 3.36
N CYS A 83 8.59 3.63 2.68
CA CYS A 83 8.81 3.40 1.26
C CYS A 83 10.09 2.56 1.10
N ALA A 84 10.02 1.50 0.31
CA ALA A 84 11.19 0.67 0.05
C ALA A 84 12.27 1.42 -0.75
N ALA A 85 13.52 1.03 -0.58
CA ALA A 85 14.63 1.59 -1.35
C ALA A 85 14.62 1.13 -2.81
N THR A 86 14.02 -0.02 -3.09
CA THR A 86 13.80 -0.57 -4.42
C THR A 86 12.35 -1.03 -4.55
N ILE A 87 11.77 -0.81 -5.71
CA ILE A 87 10.39 -1.21 -6.02
C ILE A 87 10.34 -1.92 -7.37
N PRO A 88 9.34 -2.78 -7.60
CA PRO A 88 9.11 -3.36 -8.91
C PRO A 88 8.94 -2.29 -9.98
N LYS A 89 9.55 -2.51 -11.14
CA LYS A 89 9.52 -1.58 -12.26
C LYS A 89 8.10 -1.17 -12.68
N TYR A 90 7.17 -2.13 -12.69
CA TYR A 90 5.77 -1.82 -13.05
C TYR A 90 5.08 -0.88 -12.07
N ILE A 91 5.48 -0.90 -10.79
CA ILE A 91 4.97 0.08 -9.80
C ILE A 91 5.58 1.46 -10.07
N ALA A 92 6.87 1.52 -10.36
CA ALA A 92 7.54 2.77 -10.74
C ALA A 92 6.91 3.37 -12.00
N GLU A 93 6.58 2.55 -13.00
CA GLU A 93 5.89 2.97 -14.23
C GLU A 93 4.45 3.41 -13.97
N GLY A 94 3.77 2.83 -13.00
CA GLY A 94 2.42 3.24 -12.56
C GLY A 94 2.39 4.59 -11.83
N GLY A 95 3.53 5.06 -11.39
CA GLY A 95 3.71 6.36 -10.75
C GLY A 95 3.61 6.33 -9.23
N MET A 96 4.33 7.24 -8.60
CA MET A 96 4.40 7.35 -7.15
C MET A 96 3.08 7.84 -6.54
N GLU A 97 2.25 8.55 -7.30
CA GLU A 97 0.92 8.94 -6.86
C GLU A 97 0.01 7.74 -6.62
N ALA A 98 0.00 6.78 -7.53
CA ALA A 98 -0.81 5.56 -7.38
C ALA A 98 -0.38 4.76 -6.15
N MET A 99 0.94 4.64 -5.92
CA MET A 99 1.48 3.97 -4.75
C MET A 99 1.11 4.71 -3.45
N ALA A 100 1.22 6.03 -3.44
CA ALA A 100 0.86 6.86 -2.29
C ALA A 100 -0.65 6.76 -1.96
N LEU A 101 -1.50 6.91 -2.97
CA LEU A 101 -2.95 6.79 -2.79
C LEU A 101 -3.34 5.42 -2.25
N HIS A 102 -2.71 4.36 -2.75
CA HIS A 102 -2.94 3.01 -2.27
C HIS A 102 -2.71 2.89 -0.75
N GLU A 103 -1.59 3.42 -0.26
CA GLU A 103 -1.25 3.38 1.17
C GLU A 103 -2.15 4.30 2.00
N VAL A 104 -2.55 5.45 1.48
CA VAL A 104 -3.52 6.35 2.14
C VAL A 104 -4.88 5.66 2.29
N LEU A 105 -5.32 4.91 1.29
CA LEU A 105 -6.58 4.16 1.38
C LEU A 105 -6.50 3.04 2.43
N HIS A 106 -5.33 2.43 2.63
CA HIS A 106 -5.15 1.53 3.77
C HIS A 106 -5.38 2.24 5.10
N LEU A 107 -4.89 3.47 5.29
CA LEU A 107 -5.16 4.26 6.49
C LEU A 107 -6.66 4.51 6.69
N LEU A 108 -7.37 4.81 5.62
CA LEU A 108 -8.81 5.06 5.68
C LEU A 108 -9.60 3.83 6.12
N PHE A 109 -9.14 2.63 5.75
CA PHE A 109 -9.82 1.37 6.06
C PHE A 109 -9.32 0.70 7.35
N MET A 110 -8.25 1.18 7.99
CA MET A 110 -7.70 0.54 9.19
C MET A 110 -8.67 0.48 10.35
N ASP A 111 -9.45 1.52 10.57
CA ASP A 111 -10.47 1.54 11.63
C ASP A 111 -11.58 0.51 11.37
N MET A 112 -11.98 0.36 10.12
CA MET A 112 -12.96 -0.65 9.71
C MET A 112 -12.41 -2.06 9.88
N GLU A 113 -11.13 -2.27 9.57
CA GLU A 113 -10.44 -3.53 9.78
C GLU A 113 -10.44 -3.92 11.26
N THR A 114 -10.07 -3.00 12.13
CA THR A 114 -10.05 -3.22 13.58
C THR A 114 -11.43 -3.59 14.11
N LEU A 115 -12.48 -2.89 13.67
CA LEU A 115 -13.87 -3.20 14.04
C LEU A 115 -14.31 -4.57 13.52
N ALA A 116 -13.97 -4.90 12.27
CA ALA A 116 -14.35 -6.18 11.67
C ALA A 116 -13.67 -7.37 12.36
N LEU A 117 -12.39 -7.23 12.73
CA LEU A 117 -11.64 -8.27 13.43
C LEU A 117 -12.10 -8.44 14.89
N GLY A 118 -12.51 -7.34 15.54
CA GLY A 118 -12.96 -7.37 16.94
C GLY A 118 -14.37 -7.91 17.17
N SER A 119 -15.22 -7.98 16.14
CA SER A 119 -16.66 -8.22 16.29
C SER A 119 -17.15 -9.62 15.93
N ARG A 120 -16.31 -10.49 15.36
CA ARG A 120 -16.73 -11.82 14.89
C ARG A 120 -16.28 -12.96 15.78
N LYS A 121 -17.27 -13.62 16.38
CA LYS A 121 -17.11 -14.92 17.04
C LYS A 121 -17.24 -16.05 16.01
N GLY A 122 -16.28 -16.99 15.98
CA GLY A 122 -16.42 -18.26 15.28
C GLY A 122 -15.53 -18.51 14.05
N LEU A 123 -14.78 -17.53 13.57
CA LEU A 123 -13.70 -17.73 12.58
C LEU A 123 -12.34 -17.53 13.25
N SER A 124 -11.34 -18.31 12.84
CA SER A 124 -9.98 -18.05 13.33
C SER A 124 -9.58 -16.64 12.92
N GLU A 125 -8.90 -15.94 13.82
CA GLU A 125 -8.41 -14.58 13.61
C GLU A 125 -7.58 -14.46 12.32
N ASP A 126 -6.77 -15.47 12.01
CA ASP A 126 -5.94 -15.53 10.81
C ASP A 126 -6.76 -15.60 9.52
N LYS A 127 -7.84 -16.39 9.50
CA LYS A 127 -8.73 -16.46 8.33
C LYS A 127 -9.51 -15.17 8.08
N LEU A 128 -9.97 -14.54 9.14
CA LEU A 128 -10.64 -13.25 9.05
C LEU A 128 -9.72 -12.18 8.52
N LYS A 129 -8.49 -12.12 9.04
CA LYS A 129 -7.47 -11.20 8.59
C LYS A 129 -7.13 -11.41 7.11
N GLU A 130 -6.93 -12.65 6.70
CA GLU A 130 -6.66 -12.99 5.29
C GLU A 130 -7.80 -12.57 4.36
N LEU A 131 -9.04 -12.86 4.72
CA LEU A 131 -10.22 -12.47 3.94
C LEU A 131 -10.37 -10.95 3.88
N PHE A 132 -10.18 -10.29 5.01
CA PHE A 132 -10.29 -8.84 5.08
C PHE A 132 -9.20 -8.15 4.26
N ASP A 133 -7.96 -8.60 4.37
CA ASP A 133 -6.84 -8.09 3.57
C ASP A 133 -7.12 -8.25 2.08
N ARG A 134 -7.60 -9.40 1.66
CA ARG A 134 -7.93 -9.67 0.25
C ARG A 134 -9.01 -8.73 -0.26
N GLN A 135 -10.10 -8.56 0.49
CA GLN A 135 -11.21 -7.70 0.09
C GLN A 135 -10.80 -6.22 0.11
N THR A 136 -10.06 -5.81 1.13
CA THR A 136 -9.55 -4.44 1.24
C THR A 136 -8.65 -4.09 0.06
N HIS A 137 -7.71 -4.95 -0.29
CA HIS A 137 -6.84 -4.73 -1.46
C HIS A 137 -7.63 -4.65 -2.76
N TYR A 138 -8.62 -5.50 -2.94
CA TYR A 138 -9.49 -5.47 -4.12
C TYR A 138 -10.24 -4.13 -4.24
N VAL A 139 -10.83 -3.65 -3.14
CA VAL A 139 -11.53 -2.36 -3.11
C VAL A 139 -10.57 -1.20 -3.36
N ILE A 140 -9.41 -1.21 -2.70
CA ILE A 140 -8.38 -0.17 -2.87
C ILE A 140 -7.93 -0.08 -4.33
N GLN A 141 -7.66 -1.19 -4.98
CA GLN A 141 -7.27 -1.20 -6.39
C GLN A 141 -8.31 -0.56 -7.31
N ARG A 142 -9.58 -0.89 -7.07
CA ARG A 142 -10.68 -0.29 -7.85
C ARG A 142 -10.80 1.20 -7.60
N LEU A 143 -10.64 1.64 -6.35
CA LEU A 143 -10.67 3.06 -6.00
C LEU A 143 -9.50 3.82 -6.61
N VAL A 144 -8.28 3.28 -6.55
CA VAL A 144 -7.12 3.91 -7.21
C VAL A 144 -7.37 4.08 -8.70
N GLY A 145 -7.85 3.03 -9.37
CA GLY A 145 -8.18 3.10 -10.79
C GLY A 145 -9.29 4.10 -11.13
N ALA A 146 -10.25 4.31 -10.23
CA ALA A 146 -11.34 5.26 -10.43
C ALA A 146 -10.94 6.71 -10.10
N MET A 147 -9.97 6.93 -9.20
CA MET A 147 -9.59 8.25 -8.70
C MET A 147 -8.43 8.86 -9.50
N LEU A 148 -7.67 8.07 -10.22
CA LEU A 148 -6.57 8.50 -11.10
C LEU A 148 -6.90 8.29 -12.56
#